data_3953bcb5b1681352ed0beff9656637b8
#
_entry.id   3953bcb5b1681352ed0beff9656637b8
#
_cell.length_a   1.000
_cell.length_b   1.000
_cell.length_c   1.000
_cell.angle_alpha   90.00
_cell.angle_beta   90.00
_cell.angle_gamma   90.00
#
_symmetry.space_group_name_H-M   'P 1'
#
loop_
_entity.id
_entity.type
_entity.pdbx_description
1 polymer ?
#
loop_
_entity_poly.entity_id
_entity_poly.type
_entity_poly.pdbx_seq_one_letter_code
_entity_poly.pdbx_strand_id
1 'polypeptide(L)'
;ELLRAWNLPTTADGLAAFCDICVQAYAGFAVVKPQVAFFEAYGSAGFAVLEHTIAALQANGVLVLADAKRGDIGSTMAAYAAAWAGDSPLAADAVTASPYLGFGSLRPLLEVAAAHNRGVFVLAATSNPEGATVQRADAAGRTVAQLIVDHVASVNQGAGTQLGSVGVVVGATVLQAPDLSALGGPVLVPGVGAQGGRPEALAGLGGAASQQLLPAVSREVLRAGPDVSAVRAAAQRMLEAVAYLA
;
A
#
# COMPACT_ATOMS: atom_id res chain seq x y z
N GLU A 1 -3.62 -19.38 -5.55
CA GLU A 1 -4.62 -19.87 -4.57
C GLU A 1 -6.01 -19.30 -4.90
N LEU A 2 -6.22 -17.97 -4.88
CA LEU A 2 -7.52 -17.32 -5.10
C LEU A 2 -8.12 -17.62 -6.47
N LEU A 3 -7.34 -17.57 -7.56
CA LEU A 3 -7.86 -17.92 -8.89
C LEU A 3 -8.49 -19.31 -8.91
N ARG A 4 -7.82 -20.29 -8.31
CA ARG A 4 -8.37 -21.67 -8.21
C ARG A 4 -9.61 -21.73 -7.34
N ALA A 5 -9.64 -20.99 -6.22
CA ALA A 5 -10.80 -20.93 -5.34
C ALA A 5 -12.02 -20.32 -6.04
N TRP A 6 -11.80 -19.43 -7.02
CA TRP A 6 -12.83 -18.82 -7.84
C TRP A 6 -13.12 -19.60 -9.16
N ASN A 7 -12.55 -20.80 -9.32
CA ASN A 7 -12.64 -21.59 -10.55
C ASN A 7 -12.14 -20.85 -11.81
N LEU A 8 -11.17 -19.94 -11.65
CA LEU A 8 -10.52 -19.23 -12.74
C LEU A 8 -9.22 -19.93 -13.13
N PRO A 9 -8.85 -19.93 -14.42
CA PRO A 9 -7.56 -20.48 -14.85
C PRO A 9 -6.40 -19.70 -14.24
N THR A 10 -5.28 -20.40 -13.94
CA THR A 10 -4.06 -19.77 -13.45
C THR A 10 -3.21 -19.20 -14.60
N THR A 11 -3.81 -18.33 -15.38
CA THR A 11 -3.26 -17.64 -16.56
C THR A 11 -3.50 -16.12 -16.44
N ALA A 12 -2.93 -15.34 -17.34
CA ALA A 12 -3.20 -13.91 -17.42
C ALA A 12 -4.69 -13.61 -17.68
N ASP A 13 -5.39 -14.43 -18.47
CA ASP A 13 -6.83 -14.27 -18.71
C ASP A 13 -7.64 -14.52 -17.43
N GLY A 14 -7.25 -15.53 -16.65
CA GLY A 14 -7.89 -15.76 -15.35
C GLY A 14 -7.62 -14.64 -14.34
N LEU A 15 -6.40 -14.05 -14.39
CA LEU A 15 -6.08 -12.86 -13.61
C LEU A 15 -6.93 -11.66 -14.05
N ALA A 16 -7.13 -11.46 -15.36
CA ALA A 16 -7.99 -10.40 -15.89
C ALA A 16 -9.43 -10.56 -15.40
N ALA A 17 -10.01 -11.75 -15.54
CA ALA A 17 -11.36 -12.02 -15.05
C ALA A 17 -11.50 -11.80 -13.53
N PHE A 18 -10.48 -12.18 -12.75
CA PHE A 18 -10.43 -11.90 -11.31
C PHE A 18 -10.42 -10.38 -11.04
N CYS A 19 -9.61 -9.62 -11.76
CA CYS A 19 -9.53 -8.17 -11.60
C CYS A 19 -10.83 -7.48 -12.00
N ASP A 20 -11.50 -7.92 -13.06
CA ASP A 20 -12.79 -7.36 -13.50
C ASP A 20 -13.87 -7.52 -12.43
N ILE A 21 -13.92 -8.68 -11.75
CA ILE A 21 -14.80 -8.89 -10.60
C ILE A 21 -14.43 -7.93 -9.46
N CYS A 22 -13.15 -7.76 -9.16
CA CYS A 22 -12.68 -6.86 -8.11
C CYS A 22 -13.01 -5.39 -8.43
N VAL A 23 -12.81 -4.93 -9.67
CA VAL A 23 -13.15 -3.57 -10.11
C VAL A 23 -14.63 -3.29 -9.89
N GLN A 24 -15.50 -4.22 -10.26
CA GLN A 24 -16.97 -4.08 -10.05
C GLN A 24 -17.33 -4.09 -8.56
N ALA A 25 -16.73 -4.99 -7.78
CA ALA A 25 -17.01 -5.12 -6.34
C ALA A 25 -16.57 -3.89 -5.55
N TYR A 26 -15.47 -3.26 -5.95
CA TYR A 26 -14.88 -2.14 -5.21
C TYR A 26 -15.29 -0.76 -5.74
N ALA A 27 -16.19 -0.67 -6.71
CA ALA A 27 -16.74 0.60 -7.15
C ALA A 27 -17.36 1.38 -5.97
N GLY A 28 -16.91 2.62 -5.76
CA GLY A 28 -17.36 3.49 -4.66
C GLY A 28 -16.60 3.30 -3.34
N PHE A 29 -15.60 2.41 -3.26
CA PHE A 29 -14.64 2.41 -2.16
C PHE A 29 -13.57 3.49 -2.38
N ALA A 30 -12.97 3.99 -1.30
CA ALA A 30 -12.02 5.10 -1.39
C ALA A 30 -10.71 4.69 -2.08
N VAL A 31 -10.15 3.52 -1.74
CA VAL A 31 -8.83 3.09 -2.23
C VAL A 31 -8.75 1.58 -2.39
N VAL A 32 -8.11 1.13 -3.47
CA VAL A 32 -7.77 -0.27 -3.72
C VAL A 32 -6.26 -0.40 -3.88
N LYS A 33 -5.69 -1.46 -3.31
CA LYS A 33 -4.25 -1.71 -3.31
C LYS A 33 -3.92 -3.01 -4.06
N PRO A 34 -3.65 -2.98 -5.38
CA PRO A 34 -3.16 -4.15 -6.10
C PRO A 34 -1.74 -4.49 -5.66
N GLN A 35 -1.50 -5.78 -5.42
CA GLN A 35 -0.16 -6.30 -5.13
C GLN A 35 0.55 -6.63 -6.44
N VAL A 36 1.48 -5.80 -6.83
CA VAL A 36 2.14 -5.83 -8.16
C VAL A 36 2.81 -7.17 -8.45
N ALA A 37 3.45 -7.79 -7.46
CA ALA A 37 4.14 -9.06 -7.62
C ALA A 37 3.26 -10.19 -8.19
N PHE A 38 1.95 -10.17 -7.94
CA PHE A 38 1.03 -11.17 -8.49
C PHE A 38 0.73 -10.97 -9.99
N PHE A 39 0.94 -9.77 -10.49
CA PHE A 39 0.86 -9.46 -11.92
C PHE A 39 2.19 -9.75 -12.61
N GLU A 40 3.31 -9.38 -11.99
CA GLU A 40 4.66 -9.67 -12.48
C GLU A 40 4.88 -11.16 -12.75
N ALA A 41 4.27 -12.03 -11.96
CA ALA A 41 4.34 -13.49 -12.15
C ALA A 41 3.80 -13.97 -13.50
N TYR A 42 3.04 -13.16 -14.23
CA TYR A 42 2.51 -13.45 -15.57
C TYR A 42 3.23 -12.66 -16.68
N GLY A 43 4.37 -12.03 -16.38
CA GLY A 43 5.17 -11.29 -17.36
C GLY A 43 4.43 -10.10 -17.95
N SER A 44 4.68 -9.84 -19.25
CA SER A 44 4.06 -8.70 -19.95
C SER A 44 2.53 -8.76 -19.99
N ALA A 45 1.95 -9.96 -20.11
CA ALA A 45 0.50 -10.14 -20.07
C ALA A 45 -0.08 -9.76 -18.71
N GLY A 46 0.61 -10.08 -17.61
CA GLY A 46 0.21 -9.64 -16.26
C GLY A 46 0.32 -8.13 -16.08
N PHE A 47 1.35 -7.48 -16.60
CA PHE A 47 1.45 -6.03 -16.61
C PHE A 47 0.32 -5.36 -17.41
N ALA A 48 -0.07 -5.91 -18.56
CA ALA A 48 -1.21 -5.40 -19.32
C ALA A 48 -2.52 -5.49 -18.51
N VAL A 49 -2.72 -6.58 -17.76
CA VAL A 49 -3.87 -6.70 -16.83
C VAL A 49 -3.78 -5.65 -15.71
N LEU A 50 -2.60 -5.39 -15.16
CA LEU A 50 -2.42 -4.37 -14.13
C LEU A 50 -2.73 -2.96 -14.64
N GLU A 51 -2.22 -2.58 -15.81
CA GLU A 51 -2.51 -1.30 -16.46
C GLU A 51 -4.02 -1.11 -16.66
N HIS A 52 -4.69 -2.12 -17.21
CA HIS A 52 -6.15 -2.10 -17.37
C HIS A 52 -6.88 -1.95 -16.02
N THR A 53 -6.45 -2.69 -15.00
CA THR A 53 -7.06 -2.67 -13.66
C THR A 53 -6.91 -1.29 -13.00
N ILE A 54 -5.72 -0.67 -13.08
CA ILE A 54 -5.46 0.67 -12.56
C ILE A 54 -6.41 1.67 -13.25
N ALA A 55 -6.42 1.68 -14.58
CA ALA A 55 -7.25 2.59 -15.37
C ALA A 55 -8.75 2.42 -15.06
N ALA A 56 -9.22 1.18 -14.95
CA ALA A 56 -10.62 0.88 -14.65
C ALA A 56 -11.05 1.33 -13.25
N LEU A 57 -10.20 1.14 -12.23
CA LEU A 57 -10.46 1.62 -10.87
C LEU A 57 -10.51 3.15 -10.84
N GLN A 58 -9.52 3.82 -11.42
CA GLN A 58 -9.45 5.28 -11.48
C GLN A 58 -10.64 5.88 -12.23
N ALA A 59 -11.07 5.27 -13.35
CA ALA A 59 -12.26 5.69 -14.10
C ALA A 59 -13.55 5.58 -13.26
N ASN A 60 -13.59 4.71 -12.25
CA ASN A 60 -14.68 4.59 -11.28
C ASN A 60 -14.50 5.49 -10.03
N GLY A 61 -13.53 6.40 -10.03
CA GLY A 61 -13.26 7.31 -8.92
C GLY A 61 -12.62 6.64 -7.70
N VAL A 62 -12.03 5.45 -7.86
CA VAL A 62 -11.34 4.71 -6.81
C VAL A 62 -9.85 5.00 -6.89
N LEU A 63 -9.25 5.49 -5.80
CA LEU A 63 -7.82 5.69 -5.73
C LEU A 63 -7.08 4.35 -5.76
N VAL A 64 -5.96 4.31 -6.48
CA VAL A 64 -5.14 3.09 -6.60
C VAL A 64 -3.80 3.29 -5.90
N LEU A 65 -3.48 2.41 -4.95
CA LEU A 65 -2.17 2.32 -4.31
C LEU A 65 -1.44 1.11 -4.86
N ALA A 66 -0.47 1.30 -5.75
CA ALA A 66 0.34 0.21 -6.29
C ALA A 66 1.32 -0.32 -5.24
N ASP A 67 1.10 -1.55 -4.77
CA ASP A 67 2.02 -2.18 -3.81
C ASP A 67 3.21 -2.82 -4.54
N ALA A 68 4.10 -1.95 -5.04
CA ALA A 68 5.23 -2.30 -5.92
C ALA A 68 6.56 -2.45 -5.18
N LYS A 69 6.70 -1.81 -4.02
CA LYS A 69 7.91 -1.84 -3.16
C LYS A 69 9.20 -1.54 -3.92
N ARG A 70 9.16 -0.55 -4.83
CA ARG A 70 10.34 -0.15 -5.62
C ARG A 70 11.35 0.62 -4.77
N GLY A 71 12.63 0.49 -5.11
CA GLY A 71 13.71 1.21 -4.46
C GLY A 71 15.01 0.94 -5.20
N ASP A 72 15.72 2.03 -5.58
CA ASP A 72 17.01 1.98 -6.26
C ASP A 72 17.71 3.35 -6.10
N ILE A 73 18.81 3.58 -6.81
CA ILE A 73 19.59 4.80 -6.82
C ILE A 73 19.59 5.47 -8.22
N GLY A 74 19.85 6.76 -8.26
CA GLY A 74 20.16 7.50 -9.49
C GLY A 74 19.12 7.33 -10.60
N SER A 75 19.58 7.05 -11.81
CA SER A 75 18.74 6.91 -13.02
C SER A 75 17.76 5.75 -12.94
N THR A 76 18.10 4.65 -12.24
CA THR A 76 17.17 3.53 -12.04
C THR A 76 16.00 3.93 -11.16
N MET A 77 16.25 4.67 -10.08
CA MET A 77 15.16 5.19 -9.26
C MET A 77 14.30 6.19 -10.03
N ALA A 78 14.91 7.03 -10.88
CA ALA A 78 14.17 7.95 -11.75
C ALA A 78 13.27 7.20 -12.75
N ALA A 79 13.73 6.07 -13.29
CA ALA A 79 12.91 5.21 -14.17
C ALA A 79 11.72 4.59 -13.41
N TYR A 80 11.92 4.11 -12.18
CA TYR A 80 10.82 3.66 -11.33
C TYR A 80 9.84 4.80 -10.99
N ALA A 81 10.35 5.99 -10.72
CA ALA A 81 9.53 7.16 -10.47
C ALA A 81 8.63 7.50 -11.67
N ALA A 82 9.20 7.55 -12.87
CA ALA A 82 8.46 7.79 -14.10
C ALA A 82 7.37 6.73 -14.33
N ALA A 83 7.69 5.44 -14.08
CA ALA A 83 6.77 4.34 -14.28
C ALA A 83 5.59 4.34 -13.30
N TRP A 84 5.82 4.61 -12.01
CA TRP A 84 4.82 4.41 -10.95
C TRP A 84 4.17 5.68 -10.44
N ALA A 85 4.81 6.83 -10.63
CA ALA A 85 4.33 8.13 -10.16
C ALA A 85 4.36 9.24 -11.22
N GLY A 86 4.78 8.96 -12.45
CA GLY A 86 4.74 9.87 -13.61
C GLY A 86 3.53 9.65 -14.51
N ASP A 87 3.67 9.86 -15.81
CA ASP A 87 2.58 9.74 -16.80
C ASP A 87 2.57 8.38 -17.55
N SER A 88 2.95 7.32 -16.88
CA SER A 88 2.96 5.94 -17.39
C SER A 88 1.59 5.27 -17.23
N PRO A 89 1.23 4.29 -18.07
CA PRO A 89 0.05 3.45 -17.85
C PRO A 89 0.05 2.68 -16.52
N LEU A 90 1.22 2.45 -15.89
CA LEU A 90 1.36 1.84 -14.57
C LEU A 90 1.21 2.86 -13.42
N ALA A 91 1.12 4.15 -13.74
CA ALA A 91 1.09 5.19 -12.72
C ALA A 91 -0.21 5.13 -11.90
N ALA A 92 -0.05 5.00 -10.60
CA ALA A 92 -1.13 4.92 -9.63
C ALA A 92 -1.19 6.21 -8.77
N ASP A 93 -2.26 6.38 -8.00
CA ASP A 93 -2.42 7.54 -7.11
C ASP A 93 -1.43 7.51 -5.95
N ALA A 94 -0.96 6.32 -5.58
CA ALA A 94 0.13 6.14 -4.64
C ALA A 94 0.93 4.87 -4.95
N VAL A 95 2.18 4.81 -4.47
CA VAL A 95 3.06 3.65 -4.64
C VAL A 95 3.83 3.34 -3.36
N THR A 96 4.07 2.05 -3.09
CA THR A 96 4.97 1.64 -2.00
C THR A 96 6.43 1.63 -2.46
N ALA A 97 7.33 2.06 -1.57
CA ALA A 97 8.76 2.12 -1.82
C ALA A 97 9.58 1.44 -0.72
N SER A 98 10.69 0.81 -1.11
CA SER A 98 11.64 0.19 -0.20
C SER A 98 12.84 1.12 0.04
N PRO A 99 13.13 1.50 1.30
CA PRO A 99 14.22 2.41 1.61
C PRO A 99 15.54 1.70 1.89
N TYR A 100 15.71 0.43 1.50
CA TYR A 100 16.88 -0.38 1.87
C TYR A 100 18.21 0.22 1.39
N LEU A 101 18.21 0.96 0.28
CA LEU A 101 19.39 1.67 -0.24
C LEU A 101 19.54 3.09 0.35
N GLY A 102 18.87 3.37 1.45
CA GLY A 102 18.82 4.66 2.13
C GLY A 102 17.63 5.52 1.68
N PHE A 103 16.98 6.22 2.63
CA PHE A 103 15.81 7.05 2.34
C PHE A 103 16.09 8.10 1.26
N GLY A 104 17.27 8.74 1.31
CA GLY A 104 17.65 9.76 0.33
C GLY A 104 17.70 9.27 -1.12
N SER A 105 17.87 7.97 -1.36
CA SER A 105 17.83 7.37 -2.69
C SER A 105 16.45 7.44 -3.34
N LEU A 106 15.38 7.59 -2.53
CA LEU A 106 14.00 7.70 -3.00
C LEU A 106 13.64 9.11 -3.49
N ARG A 107 14.55 10.10 -3.38
CA ARG A 107 14.29 11.48 -3.78
C ARG A 107 13.67 11.62 -5.17
N PRO A 108 14.14 10.95 -6.24
CA PRO A 108 13.50 11.06 -7.55
C PRO A 108 12.02 10.64 -7.55
N LEU A 109 11.65 9.62 -6.76
CA LEU A 109 10.26 9.19 -6.62
C LEU A 109 9.43 10.24 -5.88
N LEU A 110 9.94 10.79 -4.79
CA LEU A 110 9.24 11.81 -4.00
C LEU A 110 9.00 13.07 -4.82
N GLU A 111 9.99 13.52 -5.60
CA GLU A 111 9.88 14.69 -6.48
C GLU A 111 8.84 14.48 -7.59
N VAL A 112 8.86 13.34 -8.29
CA VAL A 112 7.88 13.01 -9.34
C VAL A 112 6.48 12.87 -8.76
N ALA A 113 6.33 12.16 -7.63
CA ALA A 113 5.04 11.98 -6.97
C ALA A 113 4.43 13.34 -6.56
N ALA A 114 5.23 14.24 -5.98
CA ALA A 114 4.79 15.58 -5.60
C ALA A 114 4.34 16.39 -6.83
N ALA A 115 5.10 16.34 -7.94
CA ALA A 115 4.76 17.05 -9.18
C ALA A 115 3.44 16.57 -9.82
N HIS A 116 3.04 15.32 -9.57
CA HIS A 116 1.82 14.71 -10.11
C HIS A 116 0.71 14.53 -9.06
N ASN A 117 0.82 15.15 -7.88
CA ASN A 117 -0.14 15.01 -6.76
C ASN A 117 -0.39 13.56 -6.35
N ARG A 118 0.66 12.74 -6.27
CA ARG A 118 0.60 11.32 -5.91
C ARG A 118 1.27 11.05 -4.57
N GLY A 119 0.87 9.95 -3.93
CA GLY A 119 1.40 9.54 -2.64
C GLY A 119 2.53 8.51 -2.75
N VAL A 120 3.41 8.50 -1.74
CA VAL A 120 4.44 7.47 -1.59
C VAL A 120 4.35 6.87 -0.19
N PHE A 121 4.28 5.53 -0.09
CA PHE A 121 4.32 4.83 1.19
C PHE A 121 5.65 4.09 1.34
N VAL A 122 6.48 4.53 2.27
CA VAL A 122 7.81 3.96 2.51
C VAL A 122 7.74 2.84 3.54
N LEU A 123 8.33 1.69 3.26
CA LEU A 123 8.39 0.58 4.21
C LEU A 123 9.18 0.99 5.46
N ALA A 124 8.56 0.91 6.64
CA ALA A 124 9.20 1.19 7.92
C ALA A 124 9.26 -0.05 8.82
N ALA A 125 8.13 -0.67 9.11
CA ALA A 125 8.06 -1.84 9.95
C ALA A 125 7.07 -2.87 9.40
N THR A 126 7.53 -4.09 9.15
CA THR A 126 6.71 -5.18 8.60
C THR A 126 6.55 -6.31 9.62
N SER A 127 5.44 -7.06 9.53
CA SER A 127 5.08 -8.07 10.52
C SER A 127 5.77 -9.42 10.35
N ASN A 128 6.55 -9.61 9.27
CA ASN A 128 7.30 -10.84 9.07
C ASN A 128 8.51 -10.90 10.03
N PRO A 129 8.82 -12.07 10.63
CA PRO A 129 9.87 -12.19 11.65
C PRO A 129 11.27 -11.83 11.12
N GLU A 130 11.58 -12.10 9.85
CA GLU A 130 12.87 -11.79 9.23
C GLU A 130 13.15 -10.28 9.17
N GLY A 131 12.10 -9.46 9.06
CA GLY A 131 12.20 -8.01 8.98
C GLY A 131 12.85 -7.39 10.22
N ALA A 132 12.72 -8.01 11.39
CA ALA A 132 13.24 -7.51 12.64
C ALA A 132 14.78 -7.31 12.62
N THR A 133 15.51 -8.16 11.93
CA THR A 133 16.99 -8.08 11.83
C THR A 133 17.45 -6.76 11.19
N VAL A 134 16.70 -6.24 10.23
CA VAL A 134 17.04 -4.97 9.55
C VAL A 134 16.32 -3.80 10.22
N GLN A 135 15.02 -3.93 10.43
CA GLN A 135 14.16 -2.80 10.83
C GLN A 135 14.37 -2.37 12.27
N ARG A 136 14.81 -3.30 13.15
CA ARG A 136 15.13 -3.05 14.56
C ARG A 136 16.63 -2.88 14.83
N ALA A 137 17.48 -2.97 13.80
CA ALA A 137 18.90 -2.68 13.93
C ALA A 137 19.11 -1.27 14.46
N ASP A 138 20.08 -1.11 15.36
CA ASP A 138 20.46 0.22 15.87
C ASP A 138 21.26 0.98 14.82
N ALA A 139 20.85 2.19 14.58
CA ALA A 139 21.54 3.15 13.74
C ALA A 139 21.63 4.48 14.50
N ALA A 140 22.75 4.70 15.17
CA ALA A 140 23.03 5.89 15.97
C ALA A 140 22.00 6.16 17.10
N GLY A 141 21.65 5.11 17.84
CA GLY A 141 20.73 5.20 18.99
C GLY A 141 19.24 5.17 18.64
N ARG A 142 18.90 4.92 17.36
CA ARG A 142 17.52 4.72 16.89
C ARG A 142 17.43 3.45 16.07
N THR A 143 16.24 2.86 16.00
CA THR A 143 16.02 1.76 15.06
C THR A 143 15.96 2.27 13.61
N VAL A 144 16.34 1.43 12.65
CA VAL A 144 16.20 1.74 11.22
C VAL A 144 14.74 2.12 10.90
N ALA A 145 13.75 1.39 11.46
CA ALA A 145 12.34 1.71 11.29
C ALA A 145 12.00 3.14 11.76
N GLN A 146 12.54 3.56 12.93
CA GLN A 146 12.32 4.91 13.44
C GLN A 146 12.98 5.97 12.56
N LEU A 147 14.20 5.72 12.07
CA LEU A 147 14.87 6.67 11.17
C LEU A 147 14.07 6.89 9.88
N ILE A 148 13.45 5.84 9.34
CA ILE A 148 12.58 6.00 8.16
C ILE A 148 11.37 6.87 8.50
N VAL A 149 10.72 6.65 9.63
CA VAL A 149 9.59 7.49 10.09
C VAL A 149 10.03 8.96 10.26
N ASP A 150 11.18 9.21 10.88
CA ASP A 150 11.69 10.56 11.10
C ASP A 150 12.00 11.28 9.76
N HIS A 151 12.53 10.57 8.77
CA HIS A 151 12.76 11.11 7.43
C HIS A 151 11.45 11.46 6.73
N VAL A 152 10.44 10.58 6.80
CA VAL A 152 9.11 10.86 6.23
C VAL A 152 8.46 12.05 6.93
N ALA A 153 8.54 12.13 8.27
CA ALA A 153 8.05 13.27 9.03
C ALA A 153 8.69 14.58 8.55
N SER A 154 10.01 14.57 8.31
CA SER A 154 10.73 15.75 7.79
C SER A 154 10.24 16.19 6.41
N VAL A 155 9.88 15.27 5.52
CA VAL A 155 9.30 15.59 4.21
C VAL A 155 7.91 16.22 4.37
N ASN A 156 7.12 15.78 5.34
CA ASN A 156 5.76 16.24 5.56
C ASN A 156 5.66 17.57 6.32
N GLN A 157 6.75 18.10 6.90
CA GLN A 157 6.74 19.33 7.73
C GLN A 157 6.15 20.56 7.02
N GLY A 158 6.13 20.58 5.69
CA GLY A 158 5.55 21.67 4.89
C GLY A 158 4.04 21.56 4.64
N ALA A 159 3.38 20.50 5.05
CA ALA A 159 1.97 20.24 4.74
C ALA A 159 0.97 21.04 5.60
N GLY A 160 1.44 21.81 6.59
CA GLY A 160 0.58 22.60 7.50
C GLY A 160 -0.28 21.70 8.38
N THR A 161 -1.61 21.96 8.41
CA THR A 161 -2.58 21.18 9.17
C THR A 161 -3.14 19.97 8.41
N GLN A 162 -2.82 19.83 7.13
CA GLN A 162 -3.23 18.68 6.32
C GLN A 162 -2.22 17.55 6.44
N LEU A 163 -2.64 16.32 6.15
CA LEU A 163 -1.72 15.20 6.03
C LEU A 163 -0.83 15.38 4.79
N GLY A 164 0.47 15.16 4.96
CA GLY A 164 1.41 15.11 3.86
C GLY A 164 1.14 13.92 2.93
N SER A 165 1.67 13.97 1.71
CA SER A 165 1.50 12.93 0.69
C SER A 165 2.46 11.73 0.85
N VAL A 166 3.40 11.79 1.79
CA VAL A 166 4.33 10.70 2.06
C VAL A 166 3.93 9.99 3.34
N GLY A 167 3.66 8.72 3.23
CA GLY A 167 3.29 7.85 4.35
C GLY A 167 4.33 6.77 4.62
N VAL A 168 4.04 5.96 5.61
CA VAL A 168 4.83 4.78 5.94
C VAL A 168 3.97 3.52 5.92
N VAL A 169 4.64 2.36 5.75
CA VAL A 169 4.00 1.04 5.93
C VAL A 169 4.40 0.50 7.29
N VAL A 170 3.40 0.25 8.15
CA VAL A 170 3.58 -0.39 9.45
C VAL A 170 2.57 -1.52 9.60
N GLY A 171 3.05 -2.76 9.72
CA GLY A 171 2.20 -3.95 9.80
C GLY A 171 1.30 -3.94 11.05
N ALA A 172 0.07 -4.43 10.90
CA ALA A 172 -0.91 -4.50 11.99
C ALA A 172 -0.47 -5.35 13.20
N THR A 173 0.46 -6.30 12.98
CA THR A 173 0.91 -7.27 13.99
C THR A 173 2.39 -7.09 14.36
N VAL A 174 2.97 -5.91 14.11
CA VAL A 174 4.34 -5.62 14.57
C VAL A 174 4.41 -5.65 16.09
N LEU A 175 5.41 -6.33 16.64
CA LEU A 175 5.59 -6.43 18.10
C LEU A 175 5.92 -5.08 18.74
N GLN A 176 6.61 -4.23 18.00
CA GLN A 176 7.01 -2.90 18.45
C GLN A 176 6.94 -1.95 17.26
N ALA A 177 5.92 -1.13 17.23
CA ALA A 177 5.77 -0.07 16.23
C ALA A 177 6.76 1.07 16.51
N PRO A 178 7.30 1.72 15.47
CA PRO A 178 8.00 2.99 15.66
C PRO A 178 7.05 4.07 16.18
N ASP A 179 7.59 5.13 16.75
CA ASP A 179 6.82 6.31 17.14
C ASP A 179 6.36 7.08 15.89
N LEU A 180 5.06 7.14 15.68
CA LEU A 180 4.40 7.77 14.53
C LEU A 180 3.75 9.11 14.88
N SER A 181 3.84 9.55 16.14
CA SER A 181 3.13 10.74 16.65
C SER A 181 3.47 12.02 15.87
N ALA A 182 4.70 12.13 15.36
CA ALA A 182 5.18 13.28 14.58
C ALA A 182 5.19 13.04 13.07
N LEU A 183 4.65 11.92 12.57
CA LEU A 183 4.75 11.53 11.16
C LEU A 183 4.16 12.56 10.18
N GLY A 184 3.03 13.18 10.52
CA GLY A 184 2.35 14.16 9.67
C GLY A 184 1.85 13.61 8.32
N GLY A 185 1.77 12.30 8.14
CA GLY A 185 1.33 11.63 6.92
C GLY A 185 0.55 10.35 7.20
N PRO A 186 0.02 9.67 6.16
CA PRO A 186 -0.77 8.46 6.31
C PRO A 186 0.10 7.24 6.66
N VAL A 187 -0.52 6.26 7.34
CA VAL A 187 0.09 4.98 7.71
C VAL A 187 -0.67 3.85 7.05
N LEU A 188 -0.06 3.19 6.08
CA LEU A 188 -0.61 1.96 5.51
C LEU A 188 -0.39 0.80 6.49
N VAL A 189 -1.48 0.15 6.92
CA VAL A 189 -1.46 -0.90 7.93
C VAL A 189 -1.89 -2.24 7.32
N PRO A 190 -0.97 -2.98 6.69
CA PRO A 190 -1.26 -4.30 6.14
C PRO A 190 -1.32 -5.38 7.23
N GLY A 191 -1.98 -6.50 6.90
CA GLY A 191 -2.05 -7.66 7.77
C GLY A 191 -3.29 -7.70 8.67
N VAL A 192 -4.28 -6.86 8.41
CA VAL A 192 -5.57 -6.90 9.09
C VAL A 192 -6.39 -8.11 8.62
N GLY A 193 -7.10 -8.77 9.53
CA GLY A 193 -7.88 -9.98 9.28
C GLY A 193 -6.99 -11.22 9.14
N ALA A 194 -6.91 -11.81 7.97
CA ALA A 194 -6.27 -13.11 7.71
C ALA A 194 -4.79 -13.26 8.16
N GLN A 195 -4.10 -12.19 8.50
CA GLN A 195 -2.73 -12.23 9.06
C GLN A 195 -2.68 -11.97 10.57
N GLY A 196 -3.83 -11.95 11.24
CA GLY A 196 -3.94 -11.83 12.68
C GLY A 196 -4.08 -10.41 13.22
N GLY A 197 -3.98 -9.38 12.37
CA GLY A 197 -4.30 -8.01 12.76
C GLY A 197 -5.79 -7.88 13.04
N ARG A 198 -6.12 -7.39 14.24
CA ARG A 198 -7.52 -7.22 14.67
C ARG A 198 -8.00 -5.82 14.27
N PRO A 199 -9.08 -5.71 13.48
CA PRO A 199 -9.61 -4.39 13.09
C PRO A 199 -9.84 -3.46 14.29
N GLU A 200 -10.30 -4.01 15.42
CA GLU A 200 -10.67 -3.25 16.63
C GLU A 200 -9.46 -2.76 17.45
N ALA A 201 -8.24 -3.19 17.12
CA ALA A 201 -7.04 -2.92 17.89
C ALA A 201 -6.03 -1.99 17.19
N LEU A 202 -6.44 -1.27 16.16
CA LEU A 202 -5.52 -0.45 15.36
C LEU A 202 -5.34 0.96 15.91
N ALA A 203 -6.32 1.48 16.67
CA ALA A 203 -6.23 2.82 17.24
C ALA A 203 -4.98 2.99 18.11
N GLY A 204 -4.28 4.11 17.93
CA GLY A 204 -3.08 4.43 18.68
C GLY A 204 -1.83 3.65 18.27
N LEU A 205 -1.85 2.93 17.14
CA LEU A 205 -0.66 2.26 16.60
C LEU A 205 0.52 3.24 16.52
N GLY A 206 1.58 2.98 17.29
CA GLY A 206 2.77 3.85 17.34
C GLY A 206 2.48 5.31 17.72
N GLY A 207 1.34 5.63 18.36
CA GLY A 207 0.94 7.01 18.66
C GLY A 207 0.35 7.77 17.46
N ALA A 208 0.09 7.11 16.34
CA ALA A 208 -0.58 7.74 15.19
C ALA A 208 -2.01 8.14 15.53
N ALA A 209 -2.48 9.27 15.00
CA ALA A 209 -3.88 9.64 15.07
C ALA A 209 -4.73 8.70 14.21
N SER A 210 -5.96 8.41 14.65
CA SER A 210 -6.83 7.42 13.98
C SER A 210 -7.02 7.71 12.49
N GLN A 211 -7.23 8.96 12.11
CA GLN A 211 -7.43 9.38 10.72
C GLN A 211 -6.18 9.23 9.83
N GLN A 212 -5.00 8.95 10.39
CA GLN A 212 -3.80 8.64 9.62
C GLN A 212 -3.74 7.16 9.19
N LEU A 213 -4.49 6.29 9.87
CA LEU A 213 -4.41 4.85 9.69
C LEU A 213 -5.24 4.40 8.48
N LEU A 214 -4.60 3.69 7.54
CA LEU A 214 -5.21 3.07 6.38
C LEU A 214 -5.09 1.55 6.49
N PRO A 215 -6.05 0.88 7.15
CA PRO A 215 -6.06 -0.57 7.27
C PRO A 215 -6.17 -1.24 5.89
N ALA A 216 -5.29 -2.21 5.60
CA ALA A 216 -5.31 -2.95 4.35
C ALA A 216 -5.70 -4.41 4.58
N VAL A 217 -6.82 -4.80 3.97
CA VAL A 217 -7.43 -6.13 4.06
C VAL A 217 -7.47 -6.76 2.67
N SER A 218 -7.19 -8.03 2.55
CA SER A 218 -7.19 -8.75 1.28
C SER A 218 -7.93 -10.07 1.36
N ARG A 219 -7.29 -11.14 1.85
CA ARG A 219 -7.82 -12.50 1.82
C ARG A 219 -9.16 -12.67 2.53
N GLU A 220 -9.40 -11.90 3.60
CA GLU A 220 -10.67 -11.91 4.31
C GLU A 220 -11.84 -11.50 3.40
N VAL A 221 -11.62 -10.51 2.57
CA VAL A 221 -12.60 -10.02 1.58
C VAL A 221 -12.68 -10.96 0.38
N LEU A 222 -11.54 -11.32 -0.20
CA LEU A 222 -11.47 -12.05 -1.46
C LEU A 222 -11.93 -13.52 -1.36
N ARG A 223 -11.95 -14.10 -0.17
CA ARG A 223 -12.54 -15.45 0.05
C ARG A 223 -14.03 -15.51 -0.23
N ALA A 224 -14.73 -14.37 -0.23
CA ALA A 224 -16.17 -14.31 -0.52
C ALA A 224 -16.50 -14.45 -2.02
N GLY A 225 -15.51 -14.34 -2.91
CA GLY A 225 -15.73 -14.40 -4.35
C GLY A 225 -15.99 -15.84 -4.87
N PRO A 226 -16.34 -15.96 -6.16
CA PRO A 226 -16.22 -14.94 -7.23
C PRO A 226 -17.44 -13.98 -7.39
N ASP A 227 -18.51 -14.13 -6.65
CA ASP A 227 -19.68 -13.25 -6.79
C ASP A 227 -19.35 -11.81 -6.37
N VAL A 228 -19.62 -10.86 -7.27
CA VAL A 228 -19.35 -9.42 -7.09
C VAL A 228 -20.03 -8.89 -5.83
N SER A 229 -21.28 -9.28 -5.59
CA SER A 229 -22.06 -8.78 -4.46
C SER A 229 -21.54 -9.34 -3.13
N ALA A 230 -21.09 -10.59 -3.11
CA ALA A 230 -20.49 -11.22 -1.94
C ALA A 230 -19.13 -10.60 -1.58
N VAL A 231 -18.26 -10.33 -2.57
CA VAL A 231 -16.98 -9.63 -2.36
C VAL A 231 -17.25 -8.23 -1.83
N ARG A 232 -18.18 -7.48 -2.44
CA ARG A 232 -18.58 -6.15 -1.99
C ARG A 232 -19.08 -6.15 -0.55
N ALA A 233 -19.99 -7.08 -0.21
CA ALA A 233 -20.51 -7.19 1.15
C ALA A 233 -19.41 -7.53 2.18
N ALA A 234 -18.46 -8.38 1.80
CA ALA A 234 -17.31 -8.68 2.66
C ALA A 234 -16.42 -7.43 2.88
N ALA A 235 -16.15 -6.65 1.83
CA ALA A 235 -15.40 -5.40 1.94
C ALA A 235 -16.15 -4.37 2.81
N GLN A 236 -17.47 -4.25 2.66
CA GLN A 236 -18.29 -3.35 3.46
C GLN A 236 -18.25 -3.70 4.96
N ARG A 237 -18.33 -4.99 5.32
CA ARG A 237 -18.18 -5.41 6.72
C ARG A 237 -16.82 -5.04 7.30
N MET A 238 -15.75 -5.14 6.51
CA MET A 238 -14.42 -4.72 6.97
C MET A 238 -14.31 -3.20 7.13
N LEU A 239 -14.94 -2.42 6.25
CA LEU A 239 -15.03 -0.97 6.39
C LEU A 239 -15.78 -0.58 7.66
N GLU A 240 -16.91 -1.23 7.95
CA GLU A 240 -17.68 -1.03 9.19
C GLU A 240 -16.85 -1.37 10.45
N ALA A 241 -16.08 -2.46 10.41
CA ALA A 241 -15.23 -2.88 11.53
C ALA A 241 -14.11 -1.87 11.86
N VAL A 242 -13.71 -1.01 10.91
CA VAL A 242 -12.70 0.04 11.12
C VAL A 242 -13.27 1.46 11.15
N ALA A 243 -14.60 1.63 11.08
CA ALA A 243 -15.26 2.94 11.02
C ALA A 243 -14.97 3.82 12.23
N TYR A 244 -14.58 3.26 13.37
CA TYR A 244 -14.17 3.98 14.57
C TYR A 244 -12.85 4.77 14.41
N LEU A 245 -12.11 4.56 13.32
CA LEU A 245 -10.88 5.29 12.97
C LEU A 245 -11.17 6.60 12.21
N ALA A 246 -12.40 6.80 11.74
CA ALA A 246 -12.81 7.96 10.94
C ALA A 246 -13.06 9.21 11.80
#